data_547a6763b63214806bff31cefc1d1df0
#
_entry.id   547a6763b63214806bff31cefc1d1df0
#
_cell.length_a   1.000
_cell.length_b   1.000
_cell.length_c   1.000
_cell.angle_alpha   90.00
_cell.angle_beta   90.00
_cell.angle_gamma   90.00
#
_symmetry.space_group_name_H-M   'P 1'
#
loop_
_entity.id
_entity.type
_entity.pdbx_description
1 polymer ?
#
loop_
_entity_poly.entity_id
_entity_poly.type
_entity_poly.pdbx_seq_one_letter_code
_entity_poly.pdbx_strand_id
1 'polypeptide(L)'
;PIAFDSDCREGICGQCGIVINGIAHGPEVTTTCQLHMRTFHDGDVITIEPWRAEAFPIIKDLVVNRSALDRIVQAGGYISVNTGAAPDANGTPVPKQDADRAFEAAACIGCGACVAACPNASAMLFTSAKVTHLHLLPQGKPENYRRVVNMLNQMDEEGFGSCTNIG
;
A
#
# COMPACT_ATOMS: atom_id res chain seq x y z
N PRO A 1 15.77 -24.10 5.19
CA PRO A 1 14.46 -23.47 5.14
C PRO A 1 14.54 -22.14 4.39
N ILE A 2 13.55 -21.84 3.55
CA ILE A 2 13.45 -20.58 2.82
C ILE A 2 12.84 -19.53 3.74
N ALA A 3 13.44 -18.32 3.84
CA ALA A 3 12.90 -17.22 4.60
C ALA A 3 11.73 -16.55 3.86
N PHE A 4 10.64 -16.28 4.55
CA PHE A 4 9.48 -15.54 4.06
C PHE A 4 8.77 -14.83 5.21
N ASP A 5 8.08 -13.74 4.91
CA ASP A 5 7.27 -13.02 5.89
C ASP A 5 5.84 -13.56 5.93
N SER A 6 5.29 -13.68 7.12
CA SER A 6 3.91 -14.11 7.35
C SER A 6 3.44 -13.64 8.74
N ASP A 7 2.19 -13.15 8.83
CA ASP A 7 1.64 -12.70 10.11
C ASP A 7 0.13 -13.03 10.22
N CYS A 8 -0.78 -12.13 9.86
CA CYS A 8 -2.21 -12.23 10.18
C CYS A 8 -2.92 -13.47 9.62
N ARG A 9 -2.54 -13.97 8.46
CA ARG A 9 -3.17 -15.08 7.73
C ARG A 9 -4.63 -14.85 7.32
N GLU A 10 -5.07 -13.58 7.31
CA GLU A 10 -6.45 -13.19 6.97
C GLU A 10 -6.52 -11.98 6.01
N GLY A 11 -5.41 -11.65 5.35
CA GLY A 11 -5.42 -10.70 4.25
C GLY A 11 -5.39 -9.22 4.65
N ILE A 12 -4.98 -8.85 5.87
CA ILE A 12 -5.08 -7.48 6.38
C ILE A 12 -3.75 -6.83 6.77
N CYS A 13 -2.69 -7.60 7.04
CA CYS A 13 -1.43 -7.02 7.56
C CYS A 13 -0.42 -6.62 6.48
N GLY A 14 -0.58 -7.09 5.24
CA GLY A 14 0.34 -6.80 4.13
C GLY A 14 1.70 -7.48 4.20
N GLN A 15 1.95 -8.43 5.13
CA GLN A 15 3.28 -9.03 5.31
C GLN A 15 3.61 -10.16 4.32
N CYS A 16 2.63 -10.92 3.87
CA CYS A 16 2.82 -12.12 3.04
C CYS A 16 3.09 -11.83 1.54
N GLY A 17 3.66 -10.66 1.23
CA GLY A 17 3.85 -10.21 -0.16
C GLY A 17 4.93 -10.99 -0.89
N ILE A 18 4.56 -11.73 -1.92
CA ILE A 18 5.45 -12.42 -2.87
C ILE A 18 4.85 -12.43 -4.28
N VAL A 19 5.66 -12.70 -5.29
CA VAL A 19 5.22 -12.92 -6.66
C VAL A 19 5.05 -14.41 -6.90
N ILE A 20 3.88 -14.82 -7.40
CA ILE A 20 3.60 -16.21 -7.74
C ILE A 20 3.22 -16.26 -9.22
N ASN A 21 3.95 -17.09 -9.99
CA ASN A 21 3.79 -17.21 -11.44
C ASN A 21 3.82 -15.83 -12.17
N GLY A 22 4.69 -14.92 -11.71
CA GLY A 22 4.85 -13.60 -12.28
C GLY A 22 3.78 -12.58 -11.86
N ILE A 23 2.83 -12.95 -11.00
CA ILE A 23 1.73 -12.09 -10.54
C ILE A 23 1.92 -11.76 -9.06
N ALA A 24 1.83 -10.48 -8.70
CA ALA A 24 1.89 -10.06 -7.31
C ALA A 24 0.74 -10.70 -6.50
N HIS A 25 1.04 -11.39 -5.42
CA HIS A 25 0.15 -12.23 -4.60
C HIS A 25 -0.43 -13.47 -5.31
N GLY A 26 -0.19 -13.66 -6.59
CA GLY A 26 -0.67 -14.82 -7.34
C GLY A 26 -1.94 -14.57 -8.17
N PRO A 27 -2.45 -15.62 -8.83
CA PRO A 27 -3.44 -15.49 -9.90
C PRO A 27 -4.84 -14.99 -9.47
N GLU A 28 -5.20 -15.13 -8.20
CA GLU A 28 -6.52 -14.70 -7.71
C GLU A 28 -6.56 -13.22 -7.30
N VAL A 29 -5.45 -12.49 -7.47
CA VAL A 29 -5.35 -11.05 -7.13
C VAL A 29 -5.85 -10.74 -5.72
N THR A 30 -5.53 -11.62 -4.79
CA THR A 30 -5.80 -11.48 -3.36
C THR A 30 -4.47 -11.34 -2.60
N THR A 31 -4.45 -11.53 -1.30
CA THR A 31 -3.18 -11.64 -0.56
C THR A 31 -2.66 -13.07 -0.62
N THR A 32 -1.35 -13.26 -0.58
CA THR A 32 -0.76 -14.60 -0.70
C THR A 32 -1.28 -15.56 0.38
N CYS A 33 -1.52 -15.09 1.60
CA CYS A 33 -2.07 -15.92 2.67
C CYS A 33 -3.53 -16.37 2.44
N GLN A 34 -4.23 -15.75 1.50
CA GLN A 34 -5.59 -16.11 1.09
C GLN A 34 -5.61 -16.94 -0.21
N LEU A 35 -4.47 -17.09 -0.87
CA LEU A 35 -4.35 -17.95 -2.04
C LEU A 35 -4.30 -19.43 -1.59
N HIS A 36 -5.30 -20.18 -1.94
CA HIS A 36 -5.39 -21.60 -1.58
C HIS A 36 -4.70 -22.50 -2.60
N MET A 37 -4.06 -23.57 -2.14
CA MET A 37 -3.43 -24.56 -3.02
C MET A 37 -4.42 -25.23 -3.97
N ARG A 38 -5.70 -25.28 -3.65
CA ARG A 38 -6.75 -25.80 -4.55
C ARG A 38 -6.94 -24.97 -5.84
N THR A 39 -6.37 -23.77 -5.91
CA THR A 39 -6.33 -22.94 -7.13
C THR A 39 -5.42 -23.55 -8.20
N PHE A 40 -4.48 -24.37 -7.81
CA PHE A 40 -3.54 -25.07 -8.69
C PHE A 40 -3.95 -26.53 -8.93
N HIS A 41 -3.57 -27.05 -10.07
CA HIS A 41 -3.88 -28.42 -10.47
C HIS A 41 -2.65 -29.33 -10.28
N ASP A 42 -2.91 -30.63 -10.25
CA ASP A 42 -1.83 -31.61 -10.20
C ASP A 42 -0.93 -31.52 -11.44
N GLY A 43 0.36 -31.42 -11.21
CA GLY A 43 1.36 -31.24 -12.27
C GLY A 43 1.68 -29.76 -12.62
N ASP A 44 1.00 -28.77 -12.02
CA ASP A 44 1.33 -27.38 -12.21
C ASP A 44 2.73 -27.05 -11.65
N VAL A 45 3.47 -26.22 -12.39
CA VAL A 45 4.72 -25.64 -11.92
C VAL A 45 4.42 -24.27 -11.31
N ILE A 46 4.76 -24.11 -10.03
CA ILE A 46 4.54 -22.85 -9.32
C ILE A 46 5.90 -22.18 -9.11
N THR A 47 6.07 -20.98 -9.70
CA THR A 47 7.24 -20.13 -9.46
C THR A 47 6.96 -19.13 -8.36
N ILE A 48 7.90 -18.96 -7.45
CA ILE A 48 7.77 -18.06 -6.31
C ILE A 48 8.99 -17.14 -6.28
N GLU A 49 8.75 -15.83 -6.17
CA GLU A 49 9.80 -14.80 -6.17
C GLU A 49 9.48 -13.71 -5.14
N PRO A 50 10.50 -13.00 -4.63
CA PRO A 50 10.27 -11.81 -3.81
C PRO A 50 9.67 -10.66 -4.64
N TRP A 51 9.21 -9.58 -3.99
CA TRP A 51 8.84 -8.35 -4.69
C TRP A 51 9.97 -7.85 -5.59
N ARG A 52 9.64 -7.51 -6.82
CA ARG A 52 10.58 -7.00 -7.82
C ARG A 52 10.49 -5.47 -7.86
N ALA A 53 11.28 -4.81 -7.04
CA ALA A 53 11.41 -3.36 -7.07
C ALA A 53 12.75 -2.96 -6.48
N GLU A 54 13.44 -1.98 -7.08
CA GLU A 54 14.70 -1.45 -6.55
C GLU A 54 14.52 -0.87 -5.14
N ALA A 55 13.41 -0.18 -4.91
CA ALA A 55 13.05 0.38 -3.60
C ALA A 55 12.73 -0.69 -2.53
N PHE A 56 12.64 -1.96 -2.91
CA PHE A 56 12.44 -3.11 -2.01
C PHE A 56 13.62 -4.08 -2.08
N PRO A 57 14.81 -3.70 -1.58
CA PRO A 57 15.97 -4.57 -1.62
C PRO A 57 15.72 -5.88 -0.88
N ILE A 58 16.21 -6.99 -1.45
CA ILE A 58 16.07 -8.31 -0.85
C ILE A 58 16.94 -8.39 0.40
N ILE A 59 16.36 -8.78 1.52
CA ILE A 59 17.06 -9.08 2.77
C ILE A 59 17.55 -10.52 2.73
N LYS A 60 16.64 -11.47 2.45
CA LYS A 60 16.96 -12.89 2.34
C LYS A 60 15.81 -13.65 1.69
N ASP A 61 16.10 -14.49 0.72
CA ASP A 61 15.14 -15.36 0.01
C ASP A 61 13.92 -14.56 -0.50
N LEU A 62 12.74 -14.71 0.11
CA LEU A 62 11.50 -14.03 -0.25
C LEU A 62 11.23 -12.76 0.58
N VAL A 63 12.08 -12.46 1.56
CA VAL A 63 11.95 -11.30 2.44
C VAL A 63 12.62 -10.09 1.82
N VAL A 64 11.86 -8.99 1.69
CA VAL A 64 12.35 -7.71 1.18
C VAL A 64 12.20 -6.60 2.21
N ASN A 65 13.04 -5.58 2.12
CA ASN A 65 12.92 -4.38 2.93
C ASN A 65 11.89 -3.42 2.32
N ARG A 66 10.74 -3.23 2.96
CA ARG A 66 9.67 -2.33 2.53
C ARG A 66 9.63 -1.02 3.32
N SER A 67 10.64 -0.71 4.11
CA SER A 67 10.67 0.51 4.93
C SER A 67 10.57 1.81 4.13
N ALA A 68 10.82 1.78 2.83
CA ALA A 68 10.57 2.91 1.94
C ALA A 68 9.09 3.37 1.98
N LEU A 69 8.13 2.44 2.05
CA LEU A 69 6.72 2.77 2.21
C LEU A 69 6.43 3.41 3.58
N ASP A 70 7.09 2.93 4.64
CA ASP A 70 6.95 3.49 5.98
C ASP A 70 7.46 4.93 6.04
N ARG A 71 8.57 5.23 5.36
CA ARG A 71 9.11 6.60 5.28
C ARG A 71 8.20 7.54 4.51
N ILE A 72 7.51 7.07 3.46
CA ILE A 72 6.47 7.86 2.80
C ILE A 72 5.33 8.19 3.79
N VAL A 73 4.87 7.22 4.58
CA VAL A 73 3.85 7.45 5.61
C VAL A 73 4.36 8.43 6.66
N GLN A 74 5.59 8.28 7.14
CA GLN A 74 6.20 9.21 8.10
C GLN A 74 6.29 10.64 7.60
N ALA A 75 6.47 10.83 6.29
CA ALA A 75 6.57 12.15 5.68
C ALA A 75 5.25 12.96 5.70
N GLY A 76 4.09 12.27 5.76
CA GLY A 76 2.80 12.98 5.74
C GLY A 76 1.56 12.10 5.84
N GLY A 77 1.69 10.79 5.89
CA GLY A 77 0.57 9.84 5.89
C GLY A 77 -0.13 9.69 7.24
N TYR A 78 -0.27 10.77 7.99
CA TYR A 78 -0.88 10.80 9.32
C TYR A 78 -1.67 12.10 9.54
N ILE A 79 -2.45 12.15 10.62
CA ILE A 79 -3.12 13.35 11.12
C ILE A 79 -2.38 13.78 12.40
N SER A 80 -1.86 15.01 12.44
CA SER A 80 -1.22 15.54 13.65
C SER A 80 -2.27 15.96 14.69
N VAL A 81 -1.86 15.97 15.97
CA VAL A 81 -2.77 16.28 17.09
C VAL A 81 -3.30 17.72 17.10
N ASN A 82 -2.64 18.65 16.38
CA ASN A 82 -2.97 20.08 16.35
C ASN A 82 -3.74 20.47 15.09
N THR A 83 -4.64 19.64 14.60
CA THR A 83 -5.32 19.83 13.32
C THR A 83 -6.68 20.50 13.41
N GLY A 84 -7.00 21.10 14.53
CA GLY A 84 -8.26 21.79 14.81
C GLY A 84 -9.11 21.07 15.84
N ALA A 85 -10.20 21.69 16.25
CA ALA A 85 -11.17 21.11 17.18
C ALA A 85 -12.05 20.06 16.48
N ALA A 86 -12.60 19.14 17.26
CA ALA A 86 -13.66 18.27 16.80
C ALA A 86 -14.84 19.11 16.30
N PRO A 87 -15.58 18.65 15.26
CA PRO A 87 -16.79 19.33 14.82
C PRO A 87 -17.80 19.46 15.96
N ASP A 88 -18.61 20.53 15.95
CA ASP A 88 -19.76 20.65 16.85
C ASP A 88 -20.65 19.42 16.72
N ALA A 89 -21.21 18.94 17.84
CA ALA A 89 -22.09 17.76 17.85
C ALA A 89 -23.33 17.90 16.94
N ASN A 90 -23.75 19.17 16.70
CA ASN A 90 -24.83 19.50 15.76
C ASN A 90 -24.30 19.93 14.38
N GLY A 91 -22.99 19.84 14.16
CA GLY A 91 -22.37 20.16 12.87
C GLY A 91 -22.82 19.21 11.77
N THR A 92 -22.72 19.67 10.53
CA THR A 92 -22.99 18.83 9.36
C THR A 92 -22.02 17.65 9.31
N PRO A 93 -22.51 16.40 9.31
CA PRO A 93 -21.62 15.24 9.18
C PRO A 93 -20.92 15.26 7.82
N VAL A 94 -19.84 14.48 7.71
CA VAL A 94 -19.17 14.24 6.43
C VAL A 94 -20.15 13.66 5.43
N PRO A 95 -20.28 14.20 4.20
CA PRO A 95 -21.14 13.64 3.19
C PRO A 95 -20.84 12.16 2.95
N LYS A 96 -21.89 11.33 2.80
CA LYS A 96 -21.71 9.89 2.61
C LYS A 96 -20.76 9.57 1.45
N GLN A 97 -20.86 10.29 0.34
CA GLN A 97 -20.01 10.07 -0.83
C GLN A 97 -18.52 10.28 -0.51
N ASP A 98 -18.17 11.28 0.28
CA ASP A 98 -16.79 11.54 0.69
C ASP A 98 -16.32 10.49 1.70
N ALA A 99 -17.18 10.07 2.62
CA ALA A 99 -16.90 8.99 3.56
C ALA A 99 -16.64 7.66 2.82
N ASP A 100 -17.47 7.30 1.85
CA ASP A 100 -17.32 6.08 1.06
C ASP A 100 -15.96 6.09 0.32
N ARG A 101 -15.61 7.18 -0.35
CA ARG A 101 -14.32 7.32 -1.01
C ARG A 101 -13.13 7.23 -0.05
N ALA A 102 -13.26 7.82 1.14
CA ALA A 102 -12.23 7.73 2.16
C ALA A 102 -12.03 6.29 2.63
N PHE A 103 -13.11 5.55 2.84
CA PHE A 103 -13.07 4.14 3.23
C PHE A 103 -12.50 3.24 2.13
N GLU A 104 -12.87 3.46 0.87
CA GLU A 104 -12.27 2.75 -0.27
C GLU A 104 -10.75 2.95 -0.32
N ALA A 105 -10.30 4.19 -0.17
CA ALA A 105 -8.86 4.50 -0.14
C ALA A 105 -8.16 3.93 1.11
N ALA A 106 -8.86 3.87 2.25
CA ALA A 106 -8.35 3.31 3.50
C ALA A 106 -8.17 1.78 3.45
N ALA A 107 -8.75 1.10 2.46
CA ALA A 107 -8.58 -0.34 2.26
C ALA A 107 -7.14 -0.75 1.91
N CYS A 108 -6.27 0.20 1.58
CA CYS A 108 -4.85 -0.05 1.32
C CYS A 108 -4.15 -0.59 2.58
N ILE A 109 -3.65 -1.84 2.49
CA ILE A 109 -2.95 -2.54 3.59
C ILE A 109 -1.42 -2.35 3.58
N GLY A 110 -0.88 -1.53 2.67
CA GLY A 110 0.56 -1.25 2.59
C GLY A 110 1.43 -2.45 2.20
N CYS A 111 0.88 -3.43 1.49
CA CYS A 111 1.61 -4.66 1.14
C CYS A 111 2.72 -4.48 0.10
N GLY A 112 2.66 -3.43 -0.73
CA GLY A 112 3.63 -3.18 -1.81
C GLY A 112 3.32 -3.90 -3.13
N ALA A 113 2.20 -4.61 -3.24
CA ALA A 113 1.84 -5.33 -4.47
C ALA A 113 1.68 -4.41 -5.68
N CYS A 114 1.14 -3.21 -5.49
CA CYS A 114 1.01 -2.21 -6.54
C CYS A 114 2.37 -1.77 -7.12
N VAL A 115 3.40 -1.68 -6.28
CA VAL A 115 4.79 -1.39 -6.71
C VAL A 115 5.37 -2.57 -7.48
N ALA A 116 5.22 -3.77 -6.94
CA ALA A 116 5.76 -4.98 -7.55
C ALA A 116 5.10 -5.32 -8.89
N ALA A 117 3.81 -5.00 -9.05
CA ALA A 117 3.06 -5.19 -10.30
C ALA A 117 3.32 -4.10 -11.33
N CYS A 118 3.74 -2.91 -10.92
CA CYS A 118 3.95 -1.78 -11.83
C CYS A 118 5.23 -1.97 -12.64
N PRO A 119 5.20 -1.84 -13.98
CA PRO A 119 6.41 -1.92 -14.81
C PRO A 119 7.49 -0.92 -14.42
N ASN A 120 7.11 0.22 -13.88
CA ASN A 120 8.01 1.28 -13.41
C ASN A 120 8.32 1.18 -11.90
N ALA A 121 7.80 0.19 -11.19
CA ALA A 121 7.89 0.08 -9.73
C ALA A 121 7.47 1.39 -9.01
N SER A 122 6.37 2.00 -9.46
CA SER A 122 5.85 3.25 -8.88
C SER A 122 5.07 3.00 -7.59
N ALA A 123 5.27 3.83 -6.58
CA ALA A 123 4.47 3.84 -5.35
C ALA A 123 3.27 4.79 -5.41
N MET A 124 2.93 5.30 -6.60
CA MET A 124 1.88 6.31 -6.76
C MET A 124 0.52 5.83 -6.23
N LEU A 125 0.12 4.57 -6.48
CA LEU A 125 -1.15 4.03 -5.98
C LEU A 125 -1.19 3.99 -4.45
N PHE A 126 -0.10 3.57 -3.82
CA PHE A 126 0.04 3.58 -2.36
C PHE A 126 -0.07 5.01 -1.79
N THR A 127 0.70 5.94 -2.35
CA THR A 127 0.71 7.34 -1.93
C THR A 127 -0.65 8.01 -2.14
N SER A 128 -1.27 7.80 -3.32
CA SER A 128 -2.59 8.35 -3.64
C SER A 128 -3.68 7.81 -2.73
N ALA A 129 -3.66 6.52 -2.40
CA ALA A 129 -4.63 5.93 -1.47
C ALA A 129 -4.55 6.62 -0.09
N LYS A 130 -3.34 6.83 0.43
CA LYS A 130 -3.13 7.50 1.72
C LYS A 130 -3.55 8.98 1.67
N VAL A 131 -3.18 9.69 0.62
CA VAL A 131 -3.58 11.08 0.40
C VAL A 131 -5.11 11.21 0.32
N THR A 132 -5.76 10.40 -0.51
CA THR A 132 -7.22 10.42 -0.68
C THR A 132 -7.94 10.15 0.64
N HIS A 133 -7.53 9.09 1.35
CA HIS A 133 -8.08 8.74 2.66
C HIS A 133 -8.04 9.94 3.62
N LEU A 134 -6.86 10.52 3.83
CA LEU A 134 -6.66 11.56 4.84
C LEU A 134 -7.25 12.92 4.42
N HIS A 135 -7.29 13.24 3.12
CA HIS A 135 -7.87 14.49 2.63
C HIS A 135 -9.40 14.55 2.76
N LEU A 136 -10.07 13.42 2.69
CA LEU A 136 -11.53 13.33 2.81
C LEU A 136 -12.00 13.27 4.26
N LEU A 137 -11.09 13.10 5.24
CA LEU A 137 -11.42 13.18 6.65
C LEU A 137 -11.75 14.62 7.08
N PRO A 138 -12.60 14.80 8.12
CA PRO A 138 -12.94 16.14 8.63
C PRO A 138 -11.76 16.85 9.34
N GLN A 139 -10.84 16.10 9.94
CA GLN A 139 -9.63 16.64 10.57
C GLN A 139 -8.46 16.69 9.58
N GLY A 140 -7.40 17.40 9.96
CA GLY A 140 -6.14 17.45 9.21
C GLY A 140 -6.16 18.36 7.99
N LYS A 141 -7.19 19.19 7.79
CA LYS A 141 -7.28 20.11 6.66
C LYS A 141 -6.09 21.08 6.55
N PRO A 142 -5.56 21.67 7.65
CA PRO A 142 -4.41 22.57 7.56
C PRO A 142 -3.14 21.93 7.02
N GLU A 143 -2.95 20.63 7.13
CA GLU A 143 -1.76 19.92 6.69
C GLU A 143 -1.91 19.23 5.32
N ASN A 144 -3.10 19.28 4.70
CA ASN A 144 -3.37 18.60 3.43
C ASN A 144 -2.35 18.92 2.33
N TYR A 145 -2.07 20.21 2.11
CA TYR A 145 -1.11 20.62 1.09
C TYR A 145 0.30 20.11 1.37
N ARG A 146 0.78 20.29 2.60
CA ARG A 146 2.11 19.80 3.00
C ARG A 146 2.22 18.28 2.92
N ARG A 147 1.15 17.57 3.29
CA ARG A 147 1.09 16.09 3.17
C ARG A 147 1.42 15.63 1.77
N VAL A 148 0.73 16.18 0.76
CA VAL A 148 0.95 15.79 -0.64
C VAL A 148 2.39 16.02 -1.06
N VAL A 149 2.89 17.25 -0.84
CA VAL A 149 4.26 17.62 -1.25
C VAL A 149 5.30 16.75 -0.55
N ASN A 150 5.17 16.58 0.76
CA ASN A 150 6.15 15.80 1.54
C ASN A 150 6.14 14.32 1.15
N MET A 151 4.96 13.72 0.98
CA MET A 151 4.86 12.30 0.61
C MET A 151 5.36 12.04 -0.82
N LEU A 152 5.13 12.96 -1.77
CA LEU A 152 5.65 12.84 -3.13
C LEU A 152 7.16 13.01 -3.16
N ASN A 153 7.70 14.00 -2.47
CA ASN A 153 9.15 14.19 -2.39
C ASN A 153 9.83 12.96 -1.77
N GLN A 154 9.26 12.42 -0.68
CA GLN A 154 9.79 11.22 -0.06
C GLN A 154 9.73 10.01 -1.01
N MET A 155 8.64 9.87 -1.76
CA MET A 155 8.52 8.81 -2.76
C MET A 155 9.63 8.90 -3.82
N ASP A 156 9.94 10.11 -4.29
CA ASP A 156 11.01 10.33 -5.26
C ASP A 156 12.39 10.05 -4.64
N GLU A 157 12.63 10.46 -3.39
CA GLU A 157 13.88 10.18 -2.65
C GLU A 157 14.13 8.68 -2.43
N GLU A 158 13.08 7.89 -2.26
CA GLU A 158 13.19 6.44 -2.06
C GLU A 158 13.51 5.65 -3.34
N GLY A 159 13.52 6.31 -4.50
CA GLY A 159 13.85 5.68 -5.76
C GLY A 159 12.72 4.87 -6.38
N PHE A 160 11.48 5.15 -6.01
CA PHE A 160 10.32 4.60 -6.74
C PHE A 160 10.23 5.20 -8.13
N GLY A 161 9.85 4.38 -9.11
CA GLY A 161 9.67 4.83 -10.49
C GLY A 161 8.48 5.77 -10.65
N SER A 162 8.54 6.61 -11.69
CA SER A 162 7.46 7.54 -12.02
C SER A 162 6.25 6.81 -12.58
N CYS A 163 5.06 7.22 -12.15
CA CYS A 163 3.82 6.73 -12.73
C CYS A 163 3.65 7.27 -14.15
N THR A 164 3.51 6.38 -15.12
CA THR A 164 3.24 6.70 -16.54
C THR A 164 1.80 6.39 -16.93
N ASN A 165 0.95 6.08 -15.94
CA ASN A 165 -0.46 5.75 -16.15
C ASN A 165 -0.68 4.54 -17.10
N ILE A 166 0.25 3.59 -17.07
CA ILE A 166 0.12 2.29 -17.74
C ILE A 166 -0.69 1.39 -16.80
N GLY A 167 -1.91 1.09 -17.17
CA GLY A 167 -2.84 0.24 -16.45
C GLY A 167 -2.88 -1.17 -16.99
#